data_25e7bee4ddc78ccf7bcd7355575e00e4
#
_entry.id   25e7bee4ddc78ccf7bcd7355575e00e4
#
_cell.length_a   1.000
_cell.length_b   1.000
_cell.length_c   1.000
_cell.angle_alpha   90.00
_cell.angle_beta   90.00
_cell.angle_gamma   90.00
#
_symmetry.space_group_name_H-M   'P 1'
#
loop_
_entity.id
_entity.type
_entity.pdbx_description
1 polymer ?
#
loop_
_entity_poly.entity_id
_entity_poly.type
_entity_poly.pdbx_seq_one_letter_code
_entity_poly.pdbx_strand_id
1 'polypeptide(L)'
;MEVMKKAKPQDIVYHYVKNQIVGKSMFPGNRIIEDDIIRETGTSRTSIRPALLRLKYEGLVEMIPNRGAFVAKPSEEDLRQVYRVREVLEFGMMEDAIRHRTEAQLRA
;
A
#
# COMPACT_ATOMS: atom_id res chain seq x y z
N MET A 1 -2.57 -9.23 24.66
CA MET A 1 -2.66 -10.65 24.28
C MET A 1 -4.08 -11.17 24.16
N GLU A 2 -4.98 -10.82 25.07
CA GLU A 2 -6.38 -11.20 24.92
C GLU A 2 -7.02 -10.63 23.65
N VAL A 3 -6.61 -9.45 23.24
CA VAL A 3 -7.09 -8.81 22.02
C VAL A 3 -6.77 -9.66 20.77
N MET A 4 -5.60 -10.28 20.74
CA MET A 4 -5.21 -11.16 19.62
C MET A 4 -5.98 -12.48 19.61
N LYS A 5 -6.34 -13.01 20.80
CA LYS A 5 -7.13 -14.23 20.89
C LYS A 5 -8.58 -14.02 20.48
N LYS A 6 -9.08 -12.78 20.55
CA LYS A 6 -10.45 -12.41 20.17
C LYS A 6 -10.54 -11.82 18.77
N ALA A 7 -9.42 -11.71 18.07
CA ALA A 7 -9.42 -11.19 16.71
C ALA A 7 -10.18 -12.14 15.77
N LYS A 8 -11.12 -11.58 15.03
CA LYS A 8 -11.88 -12.36 14.04
C LYS A 8 -10.96 -12.77 12.88
N PRO A 9 -11.16 -13.96 12.29
CA PRO A 9 -10.35 -14.38 11.16
C PRO A 9 -10.31 -13.35 10.02
N GLN A 10 -11.41 -12.68 9.72
CA GLN A 10 -11.47 -11.64 8.71
C GLN A 10 -10.58 -10.44 9.02
N ASP A 11 -10.44 -10.08 10.31
CA ASP A 11 -9.55 -8.99 10.73
C ASP A 11 -8.08 -9.39 10.58
N ILE A 12 -7.76 -10.64 10.86
CA ILE A 12 -6.41 -11.18 10.66
C ILE A 12 -6.03 -11.09 9.19
N VAL A 13 -6.92 -11.53 8.30
CA VAL A 13 -6.70 -11.46 6.85
C VAL A 13 -6.57 -10.00 6.40
N TYR A 14 -7.45 -9.13 6.86
CA TYR A 14 -7.42 -7.71 6.54
C TYR A 14 -6.05 -7.08 6.87
N HIS A 15 -5.60 -7.26 8.09
CA HIS A 15 -4.32 -6.69 8.53
C HIS A 15 -3.12 -7.31 7.80
N TYR A 16 -3.18 -8.62 7.55
CA TYR A 16 -2.11 -9.29 6.81
C TYR A 16 -1.97 -8.70 5.40
N VAL A 17 -3.06 -8.63 4.65
CA VAL A 17 -3.04 -8.13 3.28
C VAL A 17 -2.67 -6.65 3.25
N LYS A 18 -3.25 -5.86 4.14
CA LYS A 18 -2.94 -4.43 4.24
C LYS A 18 -1.44 -4.21 4.52
N ASN A 19 -0.86 -4.95 5.43
CA ASN A 19 0.57 -4.85 5.74
C ASN A 19 1.43 -5.25 4.56
N GLN A 20 1.03 -6.25 3.79
CA GLN A 20 1.75 -6.65 2.58
C GLN A 20 1.71 -5.54 1.51
N ILE A 21 0.59 -4.87 1.35
CA ILE A 21 0.45 -3.77 0.40
C ILE A 21 1.26 -2.54 0.85
N VAL A 22 1.09 -2.14 2.11
CA VAL A 22 1.78 -0.97 2.68
C VAL A 22 3.28 -1.22 2.77
N GLY A 23 3.69 -2.44 3.13
CA GLY A 23 5.09 -2.83 3.21
C GLY A 23 5.75 -3.09 1.86
N LYS A 24 5.02 -2.90 0.76
CA LYS A 24 5.51 -3.09 -0.61
C LYS A 24 5.94 -4.51 -0.95
N SER A 25 5.45 -5.51 -0.21
CA SER A 25 5.62 -6.91 -0.55
C SER A 25 4.68 -7.33 -1.68
N MET A 26 3.55 -6.62 -1.81
CA MET A 26 2.63 -6.73 -2.93
C MET A 26 2.61 -5.38 -3.67
N PHE A 27 2.83 -5.42 -4.98
CA PHE A 27 2.89 -4.22 -5.80
C PHE A 27 1.56 -3.93 -6.49
N PRO A 28 1.29 -2.67 -6.88
CA PRO A 28 0.09 -2.33 -7.64
C PRO A 28 -0.08 -3.22 -8.85
N GLY A 29 -1.28 -3.76 -9.04
CA GLY A 29 -1.61 -4.66 -10.14
C GLY A 29 -1.30 -6.13 -9.87
N ASN A 30 -0.60 -6.46 -8.79
CA ASN A 30 -0.36 -7.86 -8.44
C ASN A 30 -1.66 -8.54 -8.06
N ARG A 31 -1.80 -9.79 -8.50
CA ARG A 31 -2.94 -10.61 -8.11
C ARG A 31 -2.80 -11.08 -6.67
N ILE A 32 -3.89 -10.99 -5.93
CA ILE A 32 -3.95 -11.48 -4.55
C ILE A 32 -4.38 -12.94 -4.60
N ILE A 33 -3.53 -13.83 -4.11
CA ILE A 33 -3.76 -15.28 -4.15
C ILE A 33 -4.28 -15.73 -2.79
N GLU A 34 -5.53 -16.22 -2.78
CA GLU A 34 -6.21 -16.64 -1.56
C GLU A 34 -5.49 -17.78 -0.83
N ASP A 35 -4.97 -18.74 -1.58
CA ASP A 35 -4.26 -19.87 -0.99
C ASP A 35 -3.02 -19.44 -0.22
N ASP A 36 -2.32 -18.42 -0.69
CA ASP A 36 -1.17 -17.85 0.00
C ASP A 36 -1.59 -17.20 1.32
N ILE A 37 -2.72 -16.50 1.31
CA ILE A 37 -3.26 -15.86 2.52
C ILE A 37 -3.62 -16.92 3.56
N ILE A 38 -4.30 -17.97 3.14
CA ILE A 38 -4.70 -19.07 4.04
C ILE A 38 -3.47 -19.71 4.66
N ARG A 39 -2.45 -19.97 3.86
CA ARG A 39 -1.20 -20.58 4.33
C ARG A 39 -0.49 -19.70 5.36
N GLU A 40 -0.43 -18.40 5.09
CA GLU A 40 0.32 -17.47 5.95
C GLU A 40 -0.45 -17.08 7.22
N THR A 41 -1.77 -16.97 7.13
CA THR A 41 -2.61 -16.53 8.26
C THR A 41 -3.21 -17.68 9.07
N GLY A 42 -3.30 -18.87 8.48
CA GLY A 42 -3.98 -19.99 9.10
C GLY A 42 -5.50 -19.84 9.19
N THR A 43 -6.07 -18.90 8.43
CA THR A 43 -7.51 -18.66 8.42
C THR A 43 -8.22 -19.51 7.36
N SER A 44 -9.54 -19.51 7.41
CA SER A 44 -10.35 -20.21 6.40
C SER A 44 -10.63 -19.31 5.19
N ARG A 45 -10.98 -19.94 4.08
CA ARG A 45 -11.31 -19.25 2.84
C ARG A 45 -12.48 -18.26 3.01
N THR A 46 -13.45 -18.60 3.85
CA THR A 46 -14.63 -17.76 4.12
C THR A 46 -14.28 -16.42 4.78
N SER A 47 -13.11 -16.33 5.42
CA SER A 47 -12.64 -15.10 6.05
C SER A 47 -12.06 -14.10 5.05
N ILE A 48 -11.69 -14.54 3.86
CA ILE A 48 -10.95 -13.73 2.89
C ILE A 48 -11.84 -12.69 2.22
N ARG A 49 -13.01 -13.09 1.75
CA ARG A 49 -13.89 -12.20 1.00
C ARG A 49 -14.29 -10.94 1.80
N PRO A 50 -14.75 -11.05 3.07
CA PRO A 50 -15.06 -9.85 3.86
C PRO A 50 -13.86 -8.91 4.02
N ALA A 51 -12.67 -9.47 4.22
CA ALA A 51 -11.45 -8.69 4.36
C ALA A 51 -11.09 -7.96 3.05
N LEU A 52 -11.18 -8.65 1.92
CA LEU A 52 -10.90 -8.05 0.62
C LEU A 52 -11.91 -6.96 0.26
N LEU A 53 -13.19 -7.15 0.60
CA LEU A 53 -14.21 -6.12 0.38
C LEU A 53 -13.90 -4.86 1.19
N ARG A 54 -13.45 -5.02 2.43
CA ARG A 54 -13.05 -3.90 3.27
C ARG A 54 -11.88 -3.14 2.65
N LEU A 55 -10.88 -3.86 2.16
CA LEU A 55 -9.73 -3.26 1.48
C LEU A 55 -10.14 -2.58 0.18
N LYS A 56 -11.12 -3.13 -0.53
CA LYS A 56 -11.68 -2.52 -1.73
C LYS A 56 -12.31 -1.16 -1.40
N TYR A 57 -13.10 -1.08 -0.34
CA TYR A 57 -13.70 0.18 0.10
C TYR A 57 -12.65 1.20 0.50
N GLU A 58 -11.51 0.75 1.01
CA GLU A 58 -10.40 1.64 1.35
C GLU A 58 -9.54 2.02 0.15
N GLY A 59 -9.83 1.46 -1.03
CA GLY A 59 -9.10 1.77 -2.25
C GLY A 59 -7.78 1.03 -2.43
N LEU A 60 -7.51 0.02 -1.58
CA LEU A 60 -6.26 -0.74 -1.62
C LEU A 60 -6.34 -1.98 -2.50
N VAL A 61 -7.54 -2.48 -2.75
CA VAL A 61 -7.78 -3.70 -3.52
C VAL A 61 -8.85 -3.44 -4.57
N GLU A 62 -8.66 -4.04 -5.73
CA GLU A 62 -9.60 -4.02 -6.84
C GLU A 62 -10.13 -5.42 -7.07
N MET A 63 -11.45 -5.57 -7.15
CA MET A 63 -12.07 -6.87 -7.41
C MET A 63 -12.65 -6.87 -8.81
N ILE A 64 -12.11 -7.71 -9.68
CA ILE A 64 -12.52 -7.80 -11.09
C ILE A 64 -13.34 -9.07 -11.27
N PRO A 65 -14.61 -8.97 -11.71
CA PRO A 65 -15.45 -10.14 -11.91
C PRO A 65 -14.77 -11.18 -12.79
N ASN A 66 -14.83 -12.44 -12.39
CA ASN A 66 -14.26 -13.60 -13.08
C ASN A 66 -12.72 -13.60 -13.20
N ARG A 67 -12.02 -12.61 -12.64
CA ARG A 67 -10.56 -12.55 -12.67
C ARG A 67 -9.93 -12.63 -11.29
N GLY A 68 -10.62 -12.17 -10.26
CA GLY A 68 -10.14 -12.21 -8.87
C GLY A 68 -9.87 -10.84 -8.27
N ALA A 69 -9.04 -10.83 -7.23
CA ALA A 69 -8.66 -9.63 -6.53
C ALA A 69 -7.23 -9.24 -6.87
N PHE A 70 -7.00 -7.94 -7.00
CA PHE A 70 -5.70 -7.38 -7.36
C PHE A 70 -5.38 -6.20 -6.46
N VAL A 71 -4.09 -5.94 -6.24
CA VAL A 71 -3.67 -4.71 -5.56
C VAL A 71 -4.03 -3.53 -6.46
N ALA A 72 -4.75 -2.55 -5.90
CA ALA A 72 -5.24 -1.43 -6.68
C ALA A 72 -4.09 -0.59 -7.25
N LYS A 73 -4.26 -0.14 -8.48
CA LYS A 73 -3.35 0.80 -9.11
C LYS A 73 -3.84 2.21 -8.85
N PRO A 74 -2.95 3.18 -8.62
CA PRO A 74 -3.36 4.57 -8.53
C PRO A 74 -4.01 5.01 -9.85
N SER A 75 -5.05 5.86 -9.76
CA SER A 75 -5.65 6.45 -10.96
C SER A 75 -4.64 7.41 -11.62
N GLU A 76 -4.88 7.75 -12.89
CA GLU A 76 -4.04 8.74 -13.57
C GLU A 76 -4.02 10.07 -12.83
N GLU A 77 -5.15 10.48 -12.28
CA GLU A 77 -5.25 11.71 -11.52
C GLU A 77 -4.46 11.63 -10.22
N ASP A 78 -4.56 10.52 -9.50
CA ASP A 78 -3.77 10.28 -8.30
C ASP A 78 -2.27 10.33 -8.61
N LEU A 79 -1.86 9.71 -9.71
CA LEU A 79 -0.47 9.76 -10.17
C LEU A 79 -0.03 11.17 -10.49
N ARG A 80 -0.86 11.97 -11.17
CA ARG A 80 -0.56 13.36 -11.47
C ARG A 80 -0.36 14.17 -10.20
N GLN A 81 -1.22 14.00 -9.20
CA GLN A 81 -1.09 14.69 -7.94
C GLN A 81 0.19 14.30 -7.20
N VAL A 82 0.53 13.03 -7.18
CA VAL A 82 1.77 12.54 -6.58
C VAL A 82 2.98 13.11 -7.29
N TYR A 83 2.99 13.13 -8.61
CA TYR A 83 4.09 13.71 -9.39
C TYR A 83 4.24 15.21 -9.16
N ARG A 84 3.15 15.95 -9.08
CA ARG A 84 3.19 17.39 -8.79
C ARG A 84 3.80 17.67 -7.42
N VAL A 85 3.37 16.96 -6.39
CA VAL A 85 3.92 17.10 -5.04
C VAL A 85 5.41 16.75 -5.05
N ARG A 86 5.77 15.67 -5.73
CA ARG A 86 7.15 15.22 -5.83
C ARG A 86 8.03 16.23 -6.55
N GLU A 87 7.56 16.80 -7.66
CA GLU A 87 8.27 17.85 -8.39
C GLU A 87 8.55 19.07 -7.51
N VAL A 88 7.54 19.53 -6.77
CA VAL A 88 7.68 20.66 -5.86
C VAL A 88 8.69 20.36 -4.77
N LEU A 89 8.65 19.20 -4.17
CA LEU A 89 9.59 18.79 -3.12
C LEU A 89 11.02 18.65 -3.66
N GLU A 90 11.18 18.00 -4.81
CA GLU A 90 12.50 17.84 -5.43
C GLU A 90 13.11 19.18 -5.81
N PHE A 91 12.32 20.08 -6.37
CA PHE A 91 12.77 21.42 -6.72
C PHE A 91 13.19 22.22 -5.48
N GLY A 92 12.40 22.17 -4.40
CA GLY A 92 12.74 22.82 -3.14
C GLY A 92 14.02 22.27 -2.53
N MET A 93 14.22 20.96 -2.57
CA MET A 93 15.45 20.33 -2.10
C MET A 93 16.67 20.74 -2.93
N MET A 94 16.53 20.87 -4.24
CA MET A 94 17.61 21.32 -5.11
C MET A 94 18.00 22.78 -4.82
N GLU A 95 17.04 23.65 -4.61
CA GLU A 95 17.32 25.03 -4.24
C GLU A 95 18.10 25.12 -2.92
N ASP A 96 17.68 24.37 -1.91
CA ASP A 96 18.35 24.34 -0.62
C ASP A 96 19.76 23.77 -0.74
N ALA A 97 19.94 22.70 -1.51
CA ALA A 97 21.26 22.10 -1.74
C ALA A 97 22.20 23.07 -2.43
N ILE A 98 21.73 23.79 -3.44
CA ILE A 98 22.52 24.80 -4.15
C ILE A 98 22.89 25.94 -3.23
N ARG A 99 21.95 26.43 -2.44
CA ARG A 99 22.17 27.51 -1.47
C ARG A 99 23.24 27.13 -0.44
N HIS A 100 23.13 25.96 0.16
CA HIS A 100 24.08 25.45 1.13
C HIS A 100 25.47 25.26 0.52
N ARG A 101 25.55 24.78 -0.68
CA ARG A 101 26.79 24.57 -1.41
C ARG A 101 27.50 25.91 -1.66
N THR A 102 26.75 26.92 -2.09
CA THR A 102 27.28 28.25 -2.35
C THR A 102 27.83 28.89 -1.06
N GLU A 103 27.10 28.79 0.03
CA GLU A 103 27.57 29.29 1.33
C GLU A 103 28.84 28.60 1.80
N ALA A 104 28.90 27.27 1.65
CA ALA A 104 30.09 26.50 2.00
C ALA A 104 31.31 26.91 1.16
N GLN A 105 31.10 27.14 -0.13
CA GLN A 105 32.16 27.62 -1.03
C GLN A 105 32.64 29.01 -0.67
N LEU A 106 31.74 29.90 -0.26
CA LEU A 106 32.08 31.25 0.16
C LEU A 106 32.83 31.30 1.49
N ARG A 107 32.59 30.30 2.36
CA ARG A 107 33.27 30.21 3.66
C ARG A 107 34.65 29.54 3.59
N ALA A 108 34.91 28.84 2.51
CA ALA A 108 36.20 28.22 2.28
C ALA A 108 37.16 29.21 1.65
#